data_99624f6cc6fb7405139c8fab7b057b3b
#
_entry.id   99624f6cc6fb7405139c8fab7b057b3b
#
_cell.length_a   1.000
_cell.length_b   1.000
_cell.length_c   1.000
_cell.angle_alpha   90.00
_cell.angle_beta   90.00
_cell.angle_gamma   90.00
#
_symmetry.space_group_name_H-M   'P 1'
#
loop_
_entity.id
_entity.type
_entity.pdbx_description
1 polymer ?
#
loop_
_entity_poly.entity_id
_entity_poly.type
_entity_poly.pdbx_seq_one_letter_code
_entity_poly.pdbx_strand_id
1 'polypeptide(L)'
;MKIGILTRNQNSWSSTQLRNALKKRGVQHVCFSFSQLAAHVGYKPYVNVKNLKVLEDLDALIVRPIGRGSLEEIIFRMNILHKLQRLGLYILNPPKAIEYCADKYSLLTILEENGIPVPRTVVTENVEEALKAFEELGGDVVVKPIFGSRGVGSTRVTDPDVAIRVFRTIRFYHGVIYVQKFIPHGFSDIRAFIIGNHVAAAMKRNAQTWKTNISQGAKPVALKLSEEIEEIAVKSANLVQCKVAGVDILKSRSGYFVVEVNSQPSWRGLQSVTDINIAHEIVDFILSELKK
;
A
#
# COMPACT_ATOMS: atom_id res chain seq x y z
N MET A 1 -24.82 7.26 -12.26
CA MET A 1 -23.42 6.95 -11.88
C MET A 1 -23.42 5.68 -11.06
N LYS A 2 -22.55 4.73 -11.40
CA LYS A 2 -22.42 3.45 -10.71
C LYS A 2 -20.95 3.10 -10.49
N ILE A 3 -20.55 2.86 -9.23
CA ILE A 3 -19.15 2.62 -8.85
C ILE A 3 -18.99 1.17 -8.38
N GLY A 4 -18.00 0.47 -8.94
CA GLY A 4 -17.59 -0.86 -8.49
C GLY A 4 -16.64 -0.79 -7.30
N ILE A 5 -16.79 -1.70 -6.34
CA ILE A 5 -15.82 -1.93 -5.26
C ILE A 5 -15.28 -3.34 -5.45
N LEU A 6 -14.06 -3.44 -5.97
CA LEU A 6 -13.36 -4.70 -6.15
C LEU A 6 -12.73 -5.10 -4.82
N THR A 7 -13.32 -6.08 -4.14
CA THR A 7 -12.96 -6.47 -2.78
C THR A 7 -13.14 -7.98 -2.56
N ARG A 8 -12.26 -8.57 -1.76
CA ARG A 8 -12.37 -9.98 -1.36
C ARG A 8 -13.48 -10.22 -0.33
N ASN A 9 -13.84 -9.19 0.42
CA ASN A 9 -14.87 -9.27 1.46
C ASN A 9 -15.69 -7.98 1.48
N GLN A 10 -16.89 -8.04 0.91
CA GLN A 10 -17.82 -6.92 0.88
C GLN A 10 -18.28 -6.46 2.27
N ASN A 11 -18.19 -7.33 3.28
CA ASN A 11 -18.57 -7.04 4.66
C ASN A 11 -17.37 -6.57 5.51
N SER A 12 -16.17 -6.41 4.91
CA SER A 12 -15.05 -5.81 5.61
C SER A 12 -15.40 -4.39 6.05
N TRP A 13 -14.85 -3.95 7.19
CA TRP A 13 -15.11 -2.62 7.73
C TRP A 13 -14.93 -1.52 6.67
N SER A 14 -13.81 -1.52 5.94
CA SER A 14 -13.54 -0.51 4.92
C SER A 14 -14.48 -0.56 3.72
N SER A 15 -14.87 -1.76 3.25
CA SER A 15 -15.85 -1.90 2.17
C SER A 15 -17.23 -1.41 2.61
N THR A 16 -17.62 -1.67 3.85
CA THR A 16 -18.87 -1.16 4.43
C THR A 16 -18.87 0.36 4.53
N GLN A 17 -17.75 0.97 4.99
CA GLN A 17 -17.62 2.43 5.05
C GLN A 17 -17.76 3.07 3.65
N LEU A 18 -17.10 2.52 2.64
CA LEU A 18 -17.20 3.01 1.26
C LEU A 18 -18.64 2.88 0.71
N ARG A 19 -19.29 1.73 0.92
CA ARG A 19 -20.69 1.55 0.50
C ARG A 19 -21.63 2.59 1.15
N ASN A 20 -21.46 2.82 2.45
CA ASN A 20 -22.25 3.81 3.18
C ASN A 20 -22.00 5.23 2.66
N ALA A 21 -20.76 5.58 2.37
CA ALA A 21 -20.39 6.87 1.80
C ALA A 21 -20.99 7.07 0.40
N LEU A 22 -20.93 6.06 -0.47
CA LEU A 22 -21.56 6.08 -1.79
C LEU A 22 -23.10 6.22 -1.70
N LYS A 23 -23.72 5.44 -0.82
CA LYS A 23 -25.17 5.52 -0.59
C LYS A 23 -25.60 6.91 -0.13
N LYS A 24 -24.84 7.55 0.76
CA LYS A 24 -25.08 8.92 1.22
C LYS A 24 -25.03 9.96 0.09
N ARG A 25 -24.26 9.70 -0.99
CA ARG A 25 -24.14 10.57 -2.18
C ARG A 25 -25.15 10.20 -3.28
N GLY A 26 -26.07 9.25 -3.03
CA GLY A 26 -27.01 8.77 -4.03
C GLY A 26 -26.36 8.00 -5.18
N VAL A 27 -25.12 7.49 -4.99
CA VAL A 27 -24.36 6.78 -6.03
C VAL A 27 -24.66 5.28 -5.94
N GLN A 28 -25.06 4.69 -7.07
CA GLN A 28 -25.21 3.24 -7.17
C GLN A 28 -23.85 2.56 -7.01
N HIS A 29 -23.81 1.41 -6.37
CA HIS A 29 -22.58 0.67 -6.18
C HIS A 29 -22.78 -0.84 -6.23
N VAL A 30 -21.73 -1.56 -6.58
CA VAL A 30 -21.69 -3.01 -6.59
C VAL A 30 -20.36 -3.49 -6.04
N CYS A 31 -20.38 -4.58 -5.25
CA CYS A 31 -19.16 -5.21 -4.74
C CYS A 31 -18.96 -6.56 -5.43
N PHE A 32 -17.72 -6.84 -5.84
CA PHE A 32 -17.31 -8.13 -6.39
C PHE A 32 -15.83 -8.40 -6.12
N SER A 33 -15.41 -9.64 -6.32
CA SER A 33 -14.02 -10.09 -6.14
C SER A 33 -13.37 -10.47 -7.47
N PHE A 34 -12.05 -10.56 -7.49
CA PHE A 34 -11.31 -11.03 -8.67
C PHE A 34 -11.75 -12.45 -9.11
N SER A 35 -12.07 -13.34 -8.16
CA SER A 35 -12.50 -14.71 -8.48
C SER A 35 -13.86 -14.78 -9.19
N GLN A 36 -14.60 -13.69 -9.26
CA GLN A 36 -15.88 -13.59 -9.97
C GLN A 36 -15.74 -12.97 -11.37
N LEU A 37 -14.54 -12.44 -11.70
CA LEU A 37 -14.30 -11.81 -12.99
C LEU A 37 -14.05 -12.87 -14.08
N ALA A 38 -14.64 -12.64 -15.24
CA ALA A 38 -14.27 -13.29 -16.48
C ALA A 38 -13.76 -12.23 -17.46
N ALA A 39 -12.63 -12.50 -18.10
CA ALA A 39 -12.03 -11.62 -19.11
C ALA A 39 -12.08 -12.27 -20.48
N HIS A 40 -12.48 -11.53 -21.50
CA HIS A 40 -12.64 -12.01 -22.86
C HIS A 40 -11.66 -11.32 -23.82
N VAL A 41 -11.25 -12.05 -24.83
CA VAL A 41 -10.40 -11.57 -25.92
C VAL A 41 -11.13 -11.80 -27.24
N GLY A 42 -11.17 -10.79 -28.11
CA GLY A 42 -11.79 -10.89 -29.43
C GLY A 42 -13.29 -10.55 -29.47
N TYR A 43 -13.99 -10.48 -28.32
CA TYR A 43 -15.41 -10.17 -28.26
C TYR A 43 -15.79 -9.45 -26.95
N LYS A 44 -16.95 -8.78 -26.93
CA LYS A 44 -17.54 -8.10 -25.75
C LYS A 44 -18.53 -9.00 -25.00
N PRO A 45 -18.75 -8.76 -23.68
CA PRO A 45 -18.08 -7.75 -22.87
C PRO A 45 -16.62 -8.15 -22.58
N TYR A 46 -15.69 -7.19 -22.60
CA TYR A 46 -14.27 -7.50 -22.37
C TYR A 46 -13.97 -8.04 -20.97
N VAL A 47 -14.73 -7.57 -19.98
CA VAL A 47 -14.66 -8.06 -18.58
C VAL A 47 -16.06 -8.03 -18.01
N ASN A 48 -16.49 -9.14 -17.39
CA ASN A 48 -17.80 -9.20 -16.72
C ASN A 48 -17.74 -9.93 -15.38
N VAL A 49 -18.75 -9.67 -14.57
CA VAL A 49 -19.10 -10.40 -13.33
C VAL A 49 -20.56 -10.82 -13.44
N LYS A 50 -20.84 -12.08 -13.72
CA LYS A 50 -22.21 -12.54 -14.06
C LYS A 50 -22.79 -11.66 -15.19
N ASN A 51 -23.91 -10.97 -14.91
CA ASN A 51 -24.57 -10.08 -15.88
C ASN A 51 -24.03 -8.65 -15.90
N LEU A 52 -23.11 -8.28 -14.99
CA LEU A 52 -22.49 -6.96 -14.95
C LEU A 52 -21.36 -6.88 -15.97
N LYS A 53 -21.47 -6.00 -16.93
CA LYS A 53 -20.40 -5.66 -17.91
C LYS A 53 -19.56 -4.55 -17.30
N VAL A 54 -18.34 -4.90 -16.83
CA VAL A 54 -17.56 -4.01 -15.95
C VAL A 54 -17.24 -2.67 -16.62
N LEU A 55 -16.89 -2.68 -17.89
CA LEU A 55 -16.52 -1.46 -18.63
C LEU A 55 -17.74 -0.61 -19.01
N GLU A 56 -18.83 -1.27 -19.39
CA GLU A 56 -20.04 -0.61 -19.90
C GLU A 56 -20.99 -0.13 -18.79
N ASP A 57 -21.00 -0.82 -17.65
CA ASP A 57 -21.96 -0.57 -16.57
C ASP A 57 -21.38 0.24 -15.40
N LEU A 58 -20.06 0.46 -15.36
CA LEU A 58 -19.42 1.17 -14.25
C LEU A 58 -18.71 2.45 -14.76
N ASP A 59 -18.86 3.53 -13.99
CA ASP A 59 -18.13 4.79 -14.22
C ASP A 59 -16.75 4.77 -13.56
N ALA A 60 -16.59 4.02 -12.47
CA ALA A 60 -15.31 3.88 -11.76
C ALA A 60 -15.20 2.55 -11.01
N LEU A 61 -13.96 2.19 -10.67
CA LEU A 61 -13.63 1.01 -9.89
C LEU A 61 -12.72 1.37 -8.70
N ILE A 62 -13.18 1.15 -7.48
CA ILE A 62 -12.34 1.25 -6.27
C ILE A 62 -11.73 -0.12 -6.01
N VAL A 63 -10.40 -0.22 -6.11
CA VAL A 63 -9.67 -1.46 -5.87
C VAL A 63 -9.25 -1.54 -4.41
N ARG A 64 -9.77 -2.52 -3.69
CA ARG A 64 -9.32 -2.91 -2.36
C ARG A 64 -8.25 -4.00 -2.48
N PRO A 65 -7.53 -4.38 -1.39
CA PRO A 65 -6.39 -5.28 -1.50
C PRO A 65 -6.63 -6.48 -2.42
N ILE A 66 -5.80 -6.60 -3.47
CA ILE A 66 -5.89 -7.67 -4.48
C ILE A 66 -5.73 -9.08 -3.90
N GLY A 67 -5.17 -9.16 -2.69
CA GLY A 67 -5.03 -10.40 -1.96
C GLY A 67 -3.82 -11.23 -2.36
N ARG A 68 -3.65 -12.37 -1.69
CA ARG A 68 -2.66 -13.37 -2.04
C ARG A 68 -3.14 -14.20 -3.22
N GLY A 69 -2.21 -14.79 -3.94
CA GLY A 69 -2.47 -15.69 -5.06
C GLY A 69 -1.17 -16.26 -5.60
N SER A 70 -1.26 -17.19 -6.56
CA SER A 70 -0.13 -17.60 -7.37
C SER A 70 0.39 -16.44 -8.23
N LEU A 71 1.58 -16.58 -8.81
CA LEU A 71 2.11 -15.60 -9.75
C LEU A 71 1.13 -15.36 -10.91
N GLU A 72 0.54 -16.42 -11.46
CA GLU A 72 -0.45 -16.36 -12.53
C GLU A 72 -1.68 -15.55 -12.13
N GLU A 73 -2.24 -15.80 -10.94
CA GLU A 73 -3.40 -15.06 -10.44
C GLU A 73 -3.07 -13.57 -10.27
N ILE A 74 -1.90 -13.23 -9.73
CA ILE A 74 -1.51 -11.83 -9.51
C ILE A 74 -1.31 -11.13 -10.86
N ILE A 75 -0.59 -11.74 -11.80
CA ILE A 75 -0.39 -11.19 -13.15
C ILE A 75 -1.75 -11.00 -13.84
N PHE A 76 -2.61 -12.01 -13.81
CA PHE A 76 -3.94 -11.93 -14.43
C PHE A 76 -4.79 -10.81 -13.83
N ARG A 77 -4.84 -10.67 -12.49
CA ARG A 77 -5.55 -9.58 -11.81
C ARG A 77 -5.05 -8.21 -12.25
N MET A 78 -3.73 -8.03 -12.30
CA MET A 78 -3.13 -6.77 -12.72
C MET A 78 -3.40 -6.47 -14.19
N ASN A 79 -3.31 -7.48 -15.07
CA ASN A 79 -3.60 -7.34 -16.50
C ASN A 79 -5.06 -6.95 -16.77
N ILE A 80 -6.03 -7.47 -15.99
CA ILE A 80 -7.43 -7.04 -16.07
C ILE A 80 -7.54 -5.55 -15.73
N LEU A 81 -6.93 -5.11 -14.64
CA LEU A 81 -6.97 -3.69 -14.22
C LEU A 81 -6.34 -2.78 -15.26
N HIS A 82 -5.17 -3.15 -15.78
CA HIS A 82 -4.52 -2.41 -16.86
C HIS A 82 -5.37 -2.34 -18.13
N LYS A 83 -6.02 -3.45 -18.52
CA LYS A 83 -6.94 -3.47 -19.67
C LYS A 83 -8.12 -2.52 -19.45
N LEU A 84 -8.77 -2.60 -18.30
CA LEU A 84 -9.91 -1.73 -17.97
C LEU A 84 -9.51 -0.25 -17.98
N GLN A 85 -8.34 0.10 -17.42
CA GLN A 85 -7.83 1.47 -17.44
C GLN A 85 -7.54 1.96 -18.85
N ARG A 86 -6.87 1.15 -19.68
CA ARG A 86 -6.61 1.52 -21.11
C ARG A 86 -7.89 1.71 -21.93
N LEU A 87 -8.97 1.05 -21.53
CA LEU A 87 -10.30 1.20 -22.14
C LEU A 87 -11.12 2.35 -21.56
N GLY A 88 -10.53 3.15 -20.65
CA GLY A 88 -11.11 4.39 -20.13
C GLY A 88 -11.83 4.27 -18.78
N LEU A 89 -11.88 3.09 -18.14
CA LEU A 89 -12.47 2.99 -16.81
C LEU A 89 -11.58 3.68 -15.77
N TYR A 90 -12.15 4.62 -15.02
CA TYR A 90 -11.43 5.24 -13.89
C TYR A 90 -11.19 4.20 -12.78
N ILE A 91 -9.92 3.99 -12.40
CA ILE A 91 -9.53 3.01 -11.37
C ILE A 91 -8.79 3.71 -10.24
N LEU A 92 -9.29 3.58 -9.03
CA LEU A 92 -8.67 4.10 -7.82
C LEU A 92 -8.10 2.95 -6.96
N ASN A 93 -6.80 2.86 -6.76
CA ASN A 93 -5.71 3.57 -7.42
C ASN A 93 -5.40 2.97 -8.80
N PRO A 94 -4.70 3.73 -9.67
CA PRO A 94 -4.24 3.20 -10.95
C PRO A 94 -3.45 1.89 -10.75
N PRO A 95 -3.57 0.91 -11.67
CA PRO A 95 -2.85 -0.38 -11.54
C PRO A 95 -1.35 -0.20 -11.34
N LYS A 96 -0.72 0.74 -12.05
CA LYS A 96 0.71 1.04 -11.91
C LYS A 96 1.10 1.47 -10.48
N ALA A 97 0.26 2.26 -9.83
CA ALA A 97 0.46 2.65 -8.43
C ALA A 97 0.37 1.43 -7.48
N ILE A 98 -0.53 0.48 -7.78
CA ILE A 98 -0.67 -0.74 -7.01
C ILE A 98 0.61 -1.60 -7.14
N GLU A 99 1.16 -1.72 -8.33
CA GLU A 99 2.40 -2.46 -8.61
C GLU A 99 3.59 -1.84 -7.88
N TYR A 100 3.82 -0.52 -8.03
CA TYR A 100 4.91 0.19 -7.37
C TYR A 100 4.85 0.04 -5.85
N CYS A 101 3.67 0.16 -5.25
CA CYS A 101 3.52 0.04 -3.80
C CYS A 101 3.56 -1.41 -3.28
N ALA A 102 3.31 -2.41 -4.13
CA ALA A 102 3.39 -3.81 -3.74
C ALA A 102 4.84 -4.30 -3.62
N ASP A 103 5.72 -3.79 -4.48
CA ASP A 103 7.14 -4.13 -4.52
C ASP A 103 7.97 -3.10 -3.74
N LYS A 104 8.48 -3.51 -2.57
CA LYS A 104 9.28 -2.64 -1.70
C LYS A 104 10.59 -2.15 -2.33
N TYR A 105 11.19 -2.92 -3.23
CA TYR A 105 12.40 -2.49 -3.92
C TYR A 105 12.07 -1.39 -4.92
N SER A 106 11.10 -1.64 -5.82
CA SER A 106 10.64 -0.65 -6.80
C SER A 106 10.16 0.65 -6.14
N LEU A 107 9.41 0.53 -5.03
CA LEU A 107 8.97 1.69 -4.26
C LEU A 107 10.16 2.53 -3.79
N LEU A 108 11.14 1.91 -3.10
CA LEU A 108 12.23 2.66 -2.50
C LEU A 108 13.19 3.25 -3.54
N THR A 109 13.41 2.57 -4.68
CA THR A 109 14.23 3.13 -5.77
C THR A 109 13.59 4.39 -6.35
N ILE A 110 12.27 4.37 -6.63
CA ILE A 110 11.56 5.54 -7.13
C ILE A 110 11.66 6.71 -6.13
N LEU A 111 11.51 6.45 -4.84
CA LEU A 111 11.58 7.49 -3.82
C LEU A 111 12.99 8.06 -3.71
N GLU A 112 14.02 7.20 -3.65
CA GLU A 112 15.41 7.59 -3.52
C GLU A 112 15.90 8.41 -4.72
N GLU A 113 15.63 7.94 -5.95
CA GLU A 113 15.96 8.63 -7.21
C GLU A 113 15.36 10.04 -7.30
N ASN A 114 14.30 10.32 -6.54
CA ASN A 114 13.64 11.62 -6.49
C ASN A 114 13.90 12.41 -5.20
N GLY A 115 14.94 12.01 -4.44
CA GLY A 115 15.42 12.72 -3.27
C GLY A 115 14.57 12.60 -2.03
N ILE A 116 13.67 11.59 -1.96
CA ILE A 116 12.94 11.27 -0.73
C ILE A 116 13.85 10.44 0.17
N PRO A 117 14.07 10.83 1.44
CA PRO A 117 14.88 10.05 2.35
C PRO A 117 14.28 8.67 2.62
N VAL A 118 15.02 7.61 2.33
CA VAL A 118 14.67 6.22 2.58
C VAL A 118 15.79 5.53 3.36
N PRO A 119 15.49 4.48 4.16
CA PRO A 119 16.55 3.73 4.84
C PRO A 119 17.44 3.01 3.84
N ARG A 120 18.76 3.01 4.07
CA ARG A 120 19.72 2.24 3.27
C ARG A 120 19.27 0.79 3.19
N THR A 121 19.22 0.26 1.98
CA THR A 121 18.62 -1.07 1.71
C THR A 121 19.44 -1.79 0.64
N VAL A 122 19.64 -3.07 0.82
CA VAL A 122 20.23 -3.96 -0.18
C VAL A 122 19.25 -5.09 -0.48
N VAL A 123 19.06 -5.39 -1.74
CA VAL A 123 18.16 -6.46 -2.21
C VAL A 123 18.98 -7.39 -3.12
N THR A 124 19.00 -8.68 -2.80
CA THR A 124 19.84 -9.64 -3.53
C THR A 124 19.27 -11.06 -3.47
N GLU A 125 19.65 -11.89 -4.42
CA GLU A 125 19.44 -13.33 -4.38
C GLU A 125 20.66 -14.09 -3.85
N ASN A 126 21.76 -13.41 -3.54
CA ASN A 126 23.01 -14.00 -3.09
C ASN A 126 23.18 -13.84 -1.57
N VAL A 127 23.41 -14.95 -0.86
CA VAL A 127 23.57 -14.96 0.61
C VAL A 127 24.84 -14.24 1.03
N GLU A 128 25.94 -14.34 0.27
CA GLU A 128 27.21 -13.67 0.60
C GLU A 128 27.08 -12.15 0.49
N GLU A 129 26.41 -11.67 -0.56
CA GLU A 129 26.12 -10.23 -0.71
C GLU A 129 25.19 -9.72 0.39
N ALA A 130 24.22 -10.55 0.83
CA ALA A 130 23.35 -10.19 1.95
C ALA A 130 24.11 -10.10 3.28
N LEU A 131 25.14 -10.95 3.50
CA LEU A 131 25.99 -10.90 4.68
C LEU A 131 26.91 -9.66 4.66
N LYS A 132 27.51 -9.33 3.53
CA LYS A 132 28.27 -8.06 3.37
C LYS A 132 27.36 -6.87 3.66
N ALA A 133 26.14 -6.87 3.12
CA ALA A 133 25.17 -5.81 3.39
C ALA A 133 24.81 -5.70 4.88
N PHE A 134 24.69 -6.82 5.59
CA PHE A 134 24.46 -6.81 7.04
C PHE A 134 25.58 -6.06 7.77
N GLU A 135 26.84 -6.32 7.44
CA GLU A 135 27.99 -5.63 8.02
C GLU A 135 28.04 -4.15 7.64
N GLU A 136 27.92 -3.82 6.35
CA GLU A 136 27.96 -2.45 5.80
C GLU A 136 26.84 -1.56 6.34
N LEU A 137 25.69 -2.15 6.67
CA LEU A 137 24.55 -1.46 7.28
C LEU A 137 24.69 -1.31 8.80
N GLY A 138 25.77 -1.85 9.38
CA GLY A 138 26.14 -1.68 10.80
C GLY A 138 25.64 -2.77 11.72
N GLY A 139 25.32 -3.97 11.21
CA GLY A 139 24.97 -5.14 12.01
C GLY A 139 23.61 -5.07 12.73
N ASP A 140 22.78 -4.06 12.45
CA ASP A 140 21.43 -3.90 12.97
C ASP A 140 20.49 -3.60 11.81
N VAL A 141 19.81 -4.64 11.35
CA VAL A 141 19.02 -4.59 10.12
C VAL A 141 17.60 -5.16 10.31
N VAL A 142 16.71 -4.77 9.41
CA VAL A 142 15.38 -5.38 9.27
C VAL A 142 15.32 -6.15 7.96
N VAL A 143 15.11 -7.45 8.06
CA VAL A 143 14.87 -8.34 6.92
C VAL A 143 13.36 -8.39 6.68
N LYS A 144 12.95 -8.15 5.44
CA LYS A 144 11.53 -8.09 5.07
C LYS A 144 11.26 -8.95 3.82
N PRO A 145 10.06 -9.52 3.67
CA PRO A 145 9.65 -10.03 2.36
C PRO A 145 9.45 -8.85 1.39
N ILE A 146 9.88 -8.99 0.13
CA ILE A 146 9.64 -7.94 -0.90
C ILE A 146 8.15 -7.66 -1.00
N PHE A 147 7.34 -8.71 -1.14
CA PHE A 147 5.88 -8.61 -1.14
C PHE A 147 5.35 -8.94 0.25
N GLY A 148 4.54 -8.08 0.83
CA GLY A 148 3.96 -8.32 2.14
C GLY A 148 3.42 -7.04 2.77
N SER A 149 2.62 -7.19 3.80
CA SER A 149 1.99 -6.09 4.52
C SER A 149 1.86 -6.39 6.01
N ARG A 150 1.53 -5.36 6.82
CA ARG A 150 1.24 -5.46 8.25
C ARG A 150 2.42 -5.96 9.10
N GLY A 151 3.65 -5.84 8.61
CA GLY A 151 4.84 -6.30 9.32
C GLY A 151 4.97 -7.83 9.43
N VAL A 152 4.14 -8.60 8.73
CA VAL A 152 4.24 -10.07 8.70
C VAL A 152 5.51 -10.47 7.94
N GLY A 153 6.32 -11.34 8.54
CA GLY A 153 7.59 -11.79 7.96
C GLY A 153 8.75 -10.82 8.15
N SER A 154 8.53 -9.63 8.73
CA SER A 154 9.63 -8.70 9.04
C SER A 154 10.34 -9.13 10.33
N THR A 155 11.67 -9.22 10.28
CA THR A 155 12.52 -9.64 11.40
C THR A 155 13.68 -8.67 11.57
N ARG A 156 13.92 -8.16 12.80
CA ARG A 156 15.12 -7.41 13.10
C ARG A 156 16.21 -8.40 13.47
N VAL A 157 17.39 -8.23 12.90
CA VAL A 157 18.55 -9.11 13.06
C VAL A 157 19.73 -8.27 13.46
N THR A 158 20.39 -8.66 14.58
CA THR A 158 21.55 -7.98 15.15
C THR A 158 22.73 -8.92 15.36
N ASP A 159 22.53 -10.21 15.09
CA ASP A 159 23.51 -11.26 15.26
C ASP A 159 23.85 -11.88 13.89
N PRO A 160 25.15 -12.00 13.52
CA PRO A 160 25.58 -12.52 12.22
C PRO A 160 25.23 -14.00 12.01
N ASP A 161 25.23 -14.83 13.07
CA ASP A 161 24.85 -16.25 12.96
C ASP A 161 23.33 -16.40 12.70
N VAL A 162 22.54 -15.50 13.27
CA VAL A 162 21.09 -15.42 12.94
C VAL A 162 20.91 -14.89 11.52
N ALA A 163 21.67 -13.88 11.09
CA ALA A 163 21.58 -13.32 9.75
C ALA A 163 21.79 -14.39 8.68
N ILE A 164 22.87 -15.16 8.75
CA ILE A 164 23.16 -16.22 7.77
C ILE A 164 22.06 -17.28 7.71
N ARG A 165 21.50 -17.68 8.85
CA ARG A 165 20.40 -18.65 8.89
C ARG A 165 19.13 -18.12 8.25
N VAL A 166 18.77 -16.86 8.56
CA VAL A 166 17.61 -16.18 7.95
C VAL A 166 17.79 -16.07 6.43
N PHE A 167 18.95 -15.62 5.96
CA PHE A 167 19.22 -15.47 4.54
C PHE A 167 19.20 -16.80 3.78
N ARG A 168 19.85 -17.84 4.33
CA ARG A 168 19.80 -19.19 3.76
C ARG A 168 18.38 -19.75 3.72
N THR A 169 17.58 -19.52 4.77
CA THR A 169 16.17 -19.95 4.79
C THR A 169 15.36 -19.27 3.68
N ILE A 170 15.53 -17.94 3.50
CA ILE A 170 14.85 -17.21 2.43
C ILE A 170 15.23 -17.79 1.07
N ARG A 171 16.53 -18.05 0.83
CA ARG A 171 17.02 -18.62 -0.44
C ARG A 171 16.60 -20.06 -0.67
N PHE A 172 16.48 -20.86 0.38
CA PHE A 172 15.96 -22.23 0.28
C PHE A 172 14.54 -22.27 -0.31
N TYR A 173 13.70 -21.27 0.01
CA TYR A 173 12.38 -21.10 -0.58
C TYR A 173 12.36 -20.22 -1.83
N HIS A 174 13.50 -20.04 -2.51
CA HIS A 174 13.64 -19.18 -3.70
C HIS A 174 13.19 -17.74 -3.51
N GLY A 175 13.19 -17.26 -2.27
CA GLY A 175 12.87 -15.87 -1.95
C GLY A 175 14.03 -14.92 -2.24
N VAL A 176 13.74 -13.64 -2.45
CA VAL A 176 14.71 -12.56 -2.56
C VAL A 176 14.99 -12.00 -1.16
N ILE A 177 16.26 -11.80 -0.84
CA ILE A 177 16.70 -11.27 0.45
C ILE A 177 16.65 -9.74 0.39
N TYR A 178 15.86 -9.15 1.26
CA TYR A 178 15.74 -7.69 1.42
C TYR A 178 16.28 -7.32 2.80
N VAL A 179 17.42 -6.63 2.83
CA VAL A 179 18.12 -6.21 4.03
C VAL A 179 18.08 -4.69 4.14
N GLN A 180 17.46 -4.16 5.16
CA GLN A 180 17.33 -2.72 5.37
C GLN A 180 17.94 -2.31 6.70
N LYS A 181 18.71 -1.21 6.72
CA LYS A 181 19.22 -0.63 7.96
C LYS A 181 18.09 -0.34 8.93
N PHE A 182 18.23 -0.79 10.16
CA PHE A 182 17.28 -0.43 11.22
C PHE A 182 17.41 1.07 11.55
N ILE A 183 16.29 1.76 11.54
CA ILE A 183 16.21 3.18 11.93
C ILE A 183 15.69 3.25 13.36
N PRO A 184 16.48 3.74 14.34
CA PRO A 184 15.97 3.96 15.70
C PRO A 184 14.87 5.02 15.71
N HIS A 185 13.63 4.62 15.98
CA HIS A 185 12.43 5.48 15.85
C HIS A 185 11.59 5.55 17.13
N GLY A 186 12.13 5.09 18.28
CA GLY A 186 11.46 5.20 19.60
C GLY A 186 10.12 4.47 19.66
N PHE A 187 10.00 3.33 18.96
CA PHE A 187 8.79 2.50 18.88
C PHE A 187 7.54 3.25 18.40
N SER A 188 7.75 4.27 17.58
CA SER A 188 6.63 5.00 16.99
C SER A 188 6.93 5.36 15.55
N ASP A 189 5.89 5.45 14.73
CA ASP A 189 5.97 5.98 13.39
C ASP A 189 4.78 6.90 13.07
N ILE A 190 4.85 7.56 11.92
CA ILE A 190 3.85 8.45 11.40
C ILE A 190 3.17 7.77 10.22
N ARG A 191 1.83 7.73 10.23
CA ARG A 191 1.01 7.40 9.07
C ARG A 191 0.31 8.65 8.59
N ALA A 192 0.74 9.20 7.44
CA ALA A 192 0.02 10.22 6.71
C ALA A 192 -0.96 9.56 5.73
N PHE A 193 -2.19 10.03 5.69
CA PHE A 193 -3.22 9.56 4.76
C PHE A 193 -3.48 10.60 3.68
N ILE A 194 -3.12 10.26 2.46
CA ILE A 194 -3.18 11.15 1.30
C ILE A 194 -4.46 10.89 0.51
N ILE A 195 -5.13 11.95 0.10
CA ILE A 195 -6.22 11.93 -0.89
C ILE A 195 -5.95 13.05 -1.89
N GLY A 196 -5.82 12.69 -3.16
CA GLY A 196 -5.38 13.63 -4.18
C GLY A 196 -3.97 14.16 -3.88
N ASN A 197 -3.85 15.47 -3.72
CA ASN A 197 -2.58 16.17 -3.51
C ASN A 197 -2.45 16.76 -2.09
N HIS A 198 -3.18 16.25 -1.10
CA HIS A 198 -3.09 16.75 0.27
C HIS A 198 -3.17 15.63 1.31
N VAL A 199 -2.71 15.94 2.51
CA VAL A 199 -2.87 15.06 3.68
C VAL A 199 -4.27 15.27 4.25
N ALA A 200 -5.14 14.28 4.06
CA ALA A 200 -6.50 14.33 4.62
C ALA A 200 -6.50 14.19 6.15
N ALA A 201 -5.64 13.32 6.68
CA ALA A 201 -5.44 13.14 8.13
C ALA A 201 -4.12 12.43 8.39
N ALA A 202 -3.60 12.54 9.62
CA ALA A 202 -2.42 11.82 10.04
C ALA A 202 -2.53 11.29 11.47
N MET A 203 -1.79 10.21 11.75
CA MET A 203 -1.67 9.65 13.08
C MET A 203 -0.24 9.25 13.39
N LYS A 204 0.12 9.33 14.67
CA LYS A 204 1.27 8.65 15.23
C LYS A 204 0.82 7.29 15.73
N ARG A 205 1.56 6.23 15.40
CA ARG A 205 1.32 4.88 15.90
C ARG A 205 2.37 4.58 16.98
N ASN A 206 1.94 4.44 18.22
CA ASN A 206 2.81 4.14 19.35
C ASN A 206 2.71 2.66 19.67
N ALA A 207 3.84 1.97 19.74
CA ALA A 207 3.95 0.54 20.02
C ALA A 207 4.81 0.27 21.28
N GLN A 208 4.82 -0.98 21.72
CA GLN A 208 5.73 -1.45 22.77
C GLN A 208 7.02 -2.06 22.21
N THR A 209 7.07 -2.27 20.90
CA THR A 209 8.20 -2.83 20.17
C THR A 209 8.52 -1.97 18.94
N TRP A 210 9.57 -2.31 18.23
CA TRP A 210 9.94 -1.64 16.99
C TRP A 210 8.90 -1.82 15.84
N LYS A 211 7.95 -2.76 15.95
CA LYS A 211 6.86 -2.92 14.99
C LYS A 211 5.68 -2.04 15.38
N THR A 212 5.39 -1.06 14.57
CA THR A 212 4.39 -0.01 14.84
C THR A 212 3.03 -0.24 14.14
N ASN A 213 2.81 -1.44 13.62
CA ASN A 213 1.57 -1.78 12.94
C ASN A 213 0.38 -1.88 13.93
N ILE A 214 -0.75 -1.24 13.62
CA ILE A 214 -2.00 -1.33 14.41
C ILE A 214 -2.44 -2.79 14.60
N SER A 215 -2.27 -3.62 13.56
CA SER A 215 -2.60 -5.06 13.63
C SER A 215 -1.72 -5.86 14.61
N GLN A 216 -0.66 -5.26 15.11
CA GLN A 216 0.25 -5.83 16.11
C GLN A 216 0.17 -5.13 17.47
N GLY A 217 -0.89 -4.34 17.70
CA GLY A 217 -1.18 -3.73 18.98
C GLY A 217 -0.71 -2.30 19.16
N ALA A 218 -0.17 -1.65 18.12
CA ALA A 218 0.15 -0.23 18.21
C ALA A 218 -1.11 0.63 18.40
N LYS A 219 -0.98 1.66 19.22
CA LYS A 219 -2.08 2.60 19.54
C LYS A 219 -1.98 3.83 18.66
N PRO A 220 -3.05 4.18 17.91
CA PRO A 220 -3.09 5.41 17.13
C PRO A 220 -3.32 6.61 18.04
N VAL A 221 -2.68 7.73 17.69
CA VAL A 221 -2.90 9.05 18.30
C VAL A 221 -2.96 10.07 17.17
N ALA A 222 -3.92 10.98 17.21
CA ALA A 222 -4.03 12.05 16.22
C ALA A 222 -2.73 12.87 16.16
N LEU A 223 -2.31 13.23 14.95
CA LEU A 223 -1.09 14.00 14.75
C LEU A 223 -1.34 15.10 13.71
N LYS A 224 -0.97 16.33 14.05
CA LYS A 224 -0.81 17.41 13.06
C LYS A 224 0.62 17.36 12.55
N LEU A 225 0.78 17.26 11.23
CA LEU A 225 2.10 17.22 10.60
C LEU A 225 2.72 18.61 10.51
N SER A 226 4.03 18.68 10.40
CA SER A 226 4.74 19.87 9.92
C SER A 226 4.72 19.91 8.39
N GLU A 227 4.94 21.06 7.80
CA GLU A 227 5.03 21.25 6.35
C GLU A 227 6.03 20.30 5.71
N GLU A 228 7.20 20.12 6.29
CA GLU A 228 8.23 19.18 5.84
C GLU A 228 7.70 17.74 5.69
N ILE A 229 6.96 17.26 6.70
CA ILE A 229 6.43 15.89 6.68
C ILE A 229 5.29 15.77 5.68
N GLU A 230 4.46 16.80 5.57
CA GLU A 230 3.37 16.86 4.58
C GLU A 230 3.92 16.82 3.16
N GLU A 231 4.95 17.63 2.84
CA GLU A 231 5.62 17.62 1.54
C GLU A 231 6.21 16.26 1.21
N ILE A 232 6.97 15.67 2.14
CA ILE A 232 7.54 14.31 1.96
C ILE A 232 6.43 13.29 1.67
N ALA A 233 5.33 13.33 2.44
CA ALA A 233 4.24 12.37 2.29
C ALA A 233 3.49 12.52 0.96
N VAL A 234 3.14 13.75 0.59
CA VAL A 234 2.43 14.05 -0.67
C VAL A 234 3.33 13.74 -1.87
N LYS A 235 4.59 14.18 -1.84
CA LYS A 235 5.56 13.89 -2.91
C LYS A 235 5.75 12.38 -3.08
N SER A 236 5.89 11.62 -1.98
CA SER A 236 6.03 10.16 -2.03
C SER A 236 4.82 9.47 -2.68
N ALA A 237 3.60 9.88 -2.35
CA ALA A 237 2.39 9.33 -2.95
C ALA A 237 2.29 9.65 -4.45
N ASN A 238 2.64 10.88 -4.84
CA ASN A 238 2.58 11.34 -6.24
C ASN A 238 3.62 10.64 -7.12
N LEU A 239 4.84 10.43 -6.64
CA LEU A 239 5.90 9.73 -7.37
C LEU A 239 5.49 8.32 -7.78
N VAL A 240 4.74 7.62 -6.93
CA VAL A 240 4.20 6.28 -7.23
C VAL A 240 2.78 6.33 -7.79
N GLN A 241 2.30 7.50 -8.23
CA GLN A 241 1.00 7.72 -8.87
C GLN A 241 -0.21 7.35 -7.99
N CYS A 242 -0.04 7.29 -6.68
CA CYS A 242 -1.15 7.05 -5.77
C CYS A 242 -2.04 8.28 -5.61
N LYS A 243 -3.34 8.10 -5.84
CA LYS A 243 -4.36 9.13 -5.57
C LYS A 243 -4.93 9.02 -4.15
N VAL A 244 -4.93 7.81 -3.58
CA VAL A 244 -5.23 7.57 -2.16
C VAL A 244 -4.12 6.70 -1.59
N ALA A 245 -3.41 7.18 -0.60
CA ALA A 245 -2.26 6.48 -0.05
C ALA A 245 -2.17 6.57 1.47
N GLY A 246 -1.52 5.58 2.07
CA GLY A 246 -1.03 5.66 3.44
C GLY A 246 0.50 5.64 3.41
N VAL A 247 1.14 6.76 3.74
CA VAL A 247 2.59 6.89 3.76
C VAL A 247 3.11 6.67 5.16
N ASP A 248 4.04 5.73 5.33
CA ASP A 248 4.66 5.39 6.60
C ASP A 248 6.04 6.05 6.71
N ILE A 249 6.22 6.89 7.72
CA ILE A 249 7.41 7.71 7.93
C ILE A 249 7.97 7.43 9.33
N LEU A 250 9.24 7.06 9.39
CA LEU A 250 10.00 6.98 10.63
C LEU A 250 10.64 8.33 10.94
N LYS A 251 10.54 8.74 12.20
CA LYS A 251 11.30 9.88 12.76
C LYS A 251 12.47 9.35 13.57
N SER A 252 13.68 9.80 13.23
CA SER A 252 14.90 9.51 13.99
C SER A 252 15.65 10.79 14.32
N ARG A 253 16.80 10.66 15.01
CA ARG A 253 17.70 11.80 15.25
C ARG A 253 18.33 12.36 13.97
N SER A 254 18.44 11.54 12.92
CA SER A 254 19.01 11.93 11.62
C SER A 254 17.97 12.41 10.60
N GLY A 255 16.71 12.61 11.00
CA GLY A 255 15.66 13.10 10.13
C GLY A 255 14.51 12.11 9.94
N TYR A 256 13.74 12.32 8.87
CA TYR A 256 12.59 11.50 8.49
C TYR A 256 12.96 10.52 7.39
N PHE A 257 12.39 9.32 7.44
CA PHE A 257 12.60 8.28 6.42
C PHE A 257 11.27 7.67 6.00
N VAL A 258 10.96 7.68 4.72
CA VAL A 258 9.80 6.97 4.17
C VAL A 258 10.14 5.49 4.05
N VAL A 259 9.34 4.63 4.64
CA VAL A 259 9.58 3.17 4.64
C VAL A 259 8.55 2.38 3.85
N GLU A 260 7.39 2.97 3.60
CA GLU A 260 6.31 2.32 2.86
C GLU A 260 5.31 3.36 2.34
N VAL A 261 4.80 3.15 1.13
CA VAL A 261 3.59 3.79 0.60
C VAL A 261 2.59 2.70 0.29
N ASN A 262 1.41 2.79 0.89
CA ASN A 262 0.35 1.79 0.72
C ASN A 262 -0.71 2.34 -0.23
N SER A 263 -0.85 1.77 -1.42
CA SER A 263 -1.86 2.17 -2.42
C SER A 263 -3.28 1.70 -2.10
N GLN A 264 -3.45 0.82 -1.13
CA GLN A 264 -4.75 0.28 -0.70
C GLN A 264 -4.85 0.33 0.83
N PRO A 265 -4.67 1.54 1.42
CA PRO A 265 -4.50 1.68 2.85
C PRO A 265 -5.75 1.24 3.61
N SER A 266 -5.53 0.68 4.81
CA SER A 266 -6.57 0.60 5.83
C SER A 266 -6.55 1.89 6.66
N TRP A 267 -7.71 2.42 6.96
CA TRP A 267 -7.84 3.66 7.74
C TRP A 267 -8.62 3.48 9.04
N ARG A 268 -8.91 2.24 9.46
CA ARG A 268 -9.70 1.99 10.68
C ARG A 268 -9.06 2.60 11.93
N GLY A 269 -7.74 2.46 12.09
CA GLY A 269 -7.03 3.08 13.21
C GLY A 269 -7.01 4.61 13.11
N LEU A 270 -6.84 5.16 11.91
CA LEU A 270 -6.89 6.61 11.70
C LEU A 270 -8.29 7.18 11.99
N GLN A 271 -9.35 6.48 11.54
CA GLN A 271 -10.73 6.91 11.79
C GLN A 271 -11.09 6.96 13.28
N SER A 272 -10.39 6.24 14.15
CA SER A 272 -10.65 6.30 15.60
C SER A 272 -10.04 7.52 16.28
N VAL A 273 -9.23 8.31 15.57
CA VAL A 273 -8.51 9.46 16.13
C VAL A 273 -8.64 10.72 15.25
N THR A 274 -9.57 10.74 14.30
CA THR A 274 -9.89 11.90 13.47
C THR A 274 -11.39 12.08 13.35
N ASP A 275 -11.84 13.34 13.32
CA ASP A 275 -13.25 13.71 13.10
C ASP A 275 -13.62 13.68 11.61
N ILE A 276 -12.63 13.67 10.73
CA ILE A 276 -12.84 13.57 9.27
C ILE A 276 -13.31 12.17 8.91
N ASN A 277 -14.40 12.06 8.17
CA ASN A 277 -14.84 10.79 7.65
C ASN A 277 -14.06 10.42 6.39
N ILE A 278 -13.04 9.60 6.55
CA ILE A 278 -12.11 9.22 5.48
C ILE A 278 -12.82 8.55 4.28
N ALA A 279 -13.86 7.75 4.52
CA ALA A 279 -14.60 7.11 3.42
C ALA A 279 -15.38 8.14 2.58
N HIS A 280 -15.91 9.19 3.23
CA HIS A 280 -16.57 10.29 2.53
C HIS A 280 -15.57 11.06 1.68
N GLU A 281 -14.41 11.43 2.22
CA GLU A 281 -13.35 12.12 1.48
C GLU A 281 -12.89 11.32 0.25
N ILE A 282 -12.71 10.00 0.39
CA ILE A 282 -12.35 9.14 -0.75
C ILE A 282 -13.44 9.16 -1.82
N VAL A 283 -14.71 9.09 -1.42
CA VAL A 283 -15.85 9.09 -2.37
C VAL A 283 -15.98 10.46 -3.04
N ASP A 284 -15.88 11.54 -2.28
CA ASP A 284 -15.96 12.91 -2.82
C ASP A 284 -14.82 13.19 -3.79
N PHE A 285 -13.62 12.70 -3.49
CA PHE A 285 -12.48 12.76 -4.41
C PHE A 285 -12.78 12.02 -5.73
N ILE A 286 -13.28 10.77 -5.70
CA ILE A 286 -13.62 10.03 -6.92
C ILE A 286 -14.68 10.78 -7.72
N LEU A 287 -15.71 11.29 -7.07
CA LEU A 287 -16.79 12.02 -7.74
C LEU A 287 -16.30 13.32 -8.39
N SER A 288 -15.30 13.97 -7.81
CA SER A 288 -14.65 15.15 -8.41
C SER A 288 -13.81 14.80 -9.64
N GLU A 289 -13.10 13.66 -9.61
CA GLU A 289 -12.30 13.20 -10.76
C GLU A 289 -13.17 12.79 -11.94
N LEU A 290 -14.33 12.17 -11.69
CA LEU A 290 -15.28 11.76 -12.76
C LEU A 290 -16.04 12.92 -13.41
N LYS A 291 -15.95 14.13 -12.85
CA LYS A 291 -16.57 15.35 -13.43
C LYS A 291 -15.60 16.15 -14.31
N LYS A 292 -14.30 15.83 -14.27
CA LYS A 292 -13.26 16.42 -15.11
C LYS A 292 -13.28 15.81 -16.52
#